data_c37de50629adb6c53aab3c5f75a832a8
#
_entry.id   c37de50629adb6c53aab3c5f75a832a8
#
_cell.length_a   1.000
_cell.length_b   1.000
_cell.length_c   1.000
_cell.angle_alpha   90.00
_cell.angle_beta   90.00
_cell.angle_gamma   90.00
#
_symmetry.space_group_name_H-M   'P 1'
#
loop_
_entity.id
_entity.type
_entity.pdbx_description
1 polymer ?
#
loop_
_entity_poly.entity_id
_entity_poly.type
_entity_poly.pdbx_seq_one_letter_code
_entity_poly.pdbx_strand_id
1 'polypeptide(L)'
;MSDIRILAINPGSTSTKFAVYFGEECKLKKTLRHSIEELSLYDNIIDQFEFRKGLIIDSLVEEGFDVDKIKYIIGRGGLTYSLKSGVYLVNSRMLEHARSGIYGQHASNLGPLIADYIALQIPGARAFIADPVVTDELEEIARFSGHPAFERRSIFHALNQKATARVHAKKIGRKYEELNLIVAHLGGGISVGAHCKGKVIDVNNALDGEGPFSPERSGTLPAGQLIELCFGMKNQKDEIRRMVIGEGGYVAYLGTNDAMEVEQRAKDGDILAIKIQDALGYQVAKSIGEMAVVLNGYVDAIILTGGLAYSKYLTKYITSKVEFISSVHVYPGEDELEALALNALRVATGEVEPLEYPN
;
A
#
# COMPACT_ATOMS: atom_id res chain seq x y z
N MET A 1 8.14 -21.31 17.62
CA MET A 1 7.52 -20.15 16.90
C MET A 1 6.06 -19.88 17.35
N SER A 2 5.32 -20.87 17.86
CA SER A 2 3.93 -20.71 18.33
C SER A 2 3.74 -19.79 19.55
N ASP A 3 4.79 -19.46 20.28
CA ASP A 3 4.71 -18.60 21.48
C ASP A 3 4.88 -17.10 21.18
N ILE A 4 5.29 -16.73 19.96
CA ILE A 4 5.44 -15.34 19.54
C ILE A 4 4.06 -14.78 19.21
N ARG A 5 3.59 -13.81 20.02
CA ARG A 5 2.28 -13.18 19.83
C ARG A 5 2.44 -11.77 19.29
N ILE A 6 1.74 -11.51 18.18
CA ILE A 6 1.84 -10.28 17.42
C ILE A 6 0.45 -9.67 17.28
N LEU A 7 0.32 -8.38 17.52
CA LEU A 7 -0.86 -7.57 17.18
C LEU A 7 -0.52 -6.68 16.00
N ALA A 8 -1.18 -6.91 14.87
CA ALA A 8 -1.10 -6.07 13.68
C ALA A 8 -2.29 -5.13 13.60
N ILE A 9 -2.05 -3.84 13.34
CA ILE A 9 -3.06 -2.77 13.36
C ILE A 9 -2.97 -1.96 12.08
N ASN A 10 -4.10 -1.82 11.37
CA ASN A 10 -4.20 -1.05 10.12
C ASN A 10 -5.41 -0.10 10.18
N PRO A 11 -5.23 1.14 10.62
CA PRO A 11 -6.27 2.17 10.55
C PRO A 11 -6.44 2.65 9.11
N GLY A 12 -7.66 2.52 8.59
CA GLY A 12 -8.08 3.07 7.30
C GLY A 12 -9.05 4.23 7.46
N SER A 13 -9.45 4.88 6.36
CA SER A 13 -10.33 6.06 6.39
C SER A 13 -11.66 5.76 7.10
N THR A 14 -12.35 4.68 6.71
CA THR A 14 -13.69 4.31 7.20
C THR A 14 -13.70 3.04 8.04
N SER A 15 -12.53 2.51 8.41
CA SER A 15 -12.44 1.29 9.23
C SER A 15 -11.11 1.22 9.97
N THR A 16 -11.10 0.43 11.04
CA THR A 16 -9.87 0.01 11.70
C THR A 16 -9.79 -1.51 11.63
N LYS A 17 -8.78 -2.02 10.95
CA LYS A 17 -8.54 -3.46 10.86
C LYS A 17 -7.44 -3.84 11.85
N PHE A 18 -7.60 -4.97 12.51
CA PHE A 18 -6.54 -5.54 13.34
C PHE A 18 -6.58 -7.06 13.32
N ALA A 19 -5.44 -7.67 13.65
CA ALA A 19 -5.34 -9.11 13.75
C ALA A 19 -4.33 -9.53 14.81
N VAL A 20 -4.57 -10.68 15.45
CA VAL A 20 -3.66 -11.33 16.37
C VAL A 20 -3.08 -12.56 15.71
N TYR A 21 -1.76 -12.67 15.73
CA TYR A 21 -1.03 -13.81 15.19
C TYR A 21 -0.23 -14.53 16.28
N PHE A 22 -0.15 -15.84 16.16
CA PHE A 22 0.74 -16.70 16.94
C PHE A 22 1.75 -17.30 15.94
N GLY A 23 2.96 -16.72 15.90
CA GLY A 23 3.87 -16.96 14.80
C GLY A 23 3.28 -16.52 13.46
N GLU A 24 3.18 -17.44 12.50
CA GLU A 24 2.55 -17.19 11.18
C GLU A 24 1.02 -17.42 11.19
N GLU A 25 0.45 -18.00 12.25
CA GLU A 25 -0.96 -18.37 12.30
C GLU A 25 -1.85 -17.22 12.77
N CYS A 26 -2.80 -16.80 11.94
CA CYS A 26 -3.81 -15.82 12.30
C CYS A 26 -4.85 -16.43 13.27
N LYS A 27 -4.94 -15.91 14.49
CA LYS A 27 -5.90 -16.38 15.52
C LYS A 27 -7.15 -15.51 15.59
N LEU A 28 -7.03 -14.23 15.27
CA LEU A 28 -8.14 -13.29 15.21
C LEU A 28 -7.89 -12.29 14.09
N LYS A 29 -8.91 -11.99 13.30
CA LYS A 29 -8.89 -10.91 12.32
C LYS A 29 -10.23 -10.18 12.36
N LYS A 30 -10.21 -8.90 12.65
CA LYS A 30 -11.41 -8.05 12.71
C LYS A 30 -11.30 -6.81 11.85
N THR A 31 -12.46 -6.39 11.35
CA THR A 31 -12.64 -5.11 10.66
C THR A 31 -13.73 -4.34 11.38
N LEU A 32 -13.33 -3.31 12.10
CA LEU A 32 -14.22 -2.38 12.78
C LEU A 32 -14.57 -1.26 11.78
N ARG A 33 -15.81 -1.24 11.32
CA ARG A 33 -16.30 -0.21 10.40
C ARG A 33 -16.76 1.00 11.18
N HIS A 34 -16.49 2.17 10.66
CA HIS A 34 -16.89 3.44 11.26
C HIS A 34 -17.88 4.14 10.34
N SER A 35 -19.02 4.53 10.87
CA SER A 35 -20.01 5.28 10.10
C SER A 35 -19.55 6.72 9.86
N ILE A 36 -20.17 7.38 8.88
CA ILE A 36 -19.88 8.80 8.59
C ILE A 36 -20.25 9.66 9.81
N GLU A 37 -21.33 9.33 10.50
CA GLU A 37 -21.79 10.02 11.70
C GLU A 37 -20.76 9.92 12.83
N GLU A 38 -20.21 8.74 13.10
CA GLU A 38 -19.16 8.56 14.10
C GLU A 38 -17.90 9.37 13.78
N LEU A 39 -17.48 9.34 12.50
CA LEU A 39 -16.27 10.04 12.07
C LEU A 39 -16.45 11.56 12.04
N SER A 40 -17.67 12.05 11.79
CA SER A 40 -17.99 13.48 11.76
C SER A 40 -17.90 14.18 13.11
N LEU A 41 -17.80 13.41 14.20
CA LEU A 41 -17.57 13.95 15.57
C LEU A 41 -16.13 14.46 15.78
N TYR A 42 -15.23 14.21 14.83
CA TYR A 42 -13.81 14.55 14.94
C TYR A 42 -13.38 15.50 13.82
N ASP A 43 -12.83 16.65 14.20
CA ASP A 43 -12.35 17.64 13.24
C ASP A 43 -11.11 17.17 12.47
N ASN A 44 -10.23 16.39 13.12
CA ASN A 44 -9.02 15.87 12.52
C ASN A 44 -8.90 14.35 12.72
N ILE A 45 -8.11 13.71 11.88
CA ILE A 45 -7.85 12.27 11.98
C ILE A 45 -7.21 11.90 13.32
N ILE A 46 -6.34 12.76 13.85
CA ILE A 46 -5.64 12.50 15.11
C ILE A 46 -6.61 12.43 16.29
N ASP A 47 -7.72 13.17 16.25
CA ASP A 47 -8.72 13.21 17.31
C ASP A 47 -9.46 11.87 17.45
N GLN A 48 -9.42 11.02 16.42
CA GLN A 48 -9.99 9.66 16.40
C GLN A 48 -9.14 8.64 17.18
N PHE A 49 -7.98 9.05 17.72
CA PHE A 49 -7.04 8.14 18.39
C PHE A 49 -7.69 7.37 19.53
N GLU A 50 -8.32 8.07 20.50
CA GLU A 50 -8.94 7.44 21.68
C GLU A 50 -10.08 6.50 21.28
N PHE A 51 -10.93 6.93 20.35
CA PHE A 51 -12.03 6.13 19.81
C PHE A 51 -11.54 4.82 19.19
N ARG A 52 -10.61 4.89 18.23
CA ARG A 52 -10.14 3.71 17.51
C ARG A 52 -9.32 2.77 18.39
N LYS A 53 -8.52 3.32 19.29
CA LYS A 53 -7.75 2.57 20.28
C LYS A 53 -8.68 1.80 21.23
N GLY A 54 -9.71 2.47 21.76
CA GLY A 54 -10.69 1.84 22.65
C GLY A 54 -11.35 0.63 21.99
N LEU A 55 -11.86 0.78 20.77
CA LEU A 55 -12.49 -0.30 20.03
C LEU A 55 -11.58 -1.53 19.81
N ILE A 56 -10.28 -1.33 19.61
CA ILE A 56 -9.34 -2.45 19.47
C ILE A 56 -9.19 -3.18 20.80
N ILE A 57 -8.97 -2.43 21.89
CA ILE A 57 -8.75 -3.01 23.23
C ILE A 57 -10.01 -3.77 23.68
N ASP A 58 -11.18 -3.15 23.56
CA ASP A 58 -12.46 -3.76 23.93
C ASP A 58 -12.69 -5.06 23.16
N SER A 59 -12.45 -5.03 21.84
CA SER A 59 -12.55 -6.22 21.01
C SER A 59 -11.58 -7.35 21.41
N LEU A 60 -10.36 -7.02 21.81
CA LEU A 60 -9.38 -8.02 22.26
C LEU A 60 -9.83 -8.67 23.58
N VAL A 61 -10.40 -7.87 24.50
CA VAL A 61 -10.94 -8.34 25.78
C VAL A 61 -12.18 -9.23 25.56
N GLU A 62 -13.12 -8.77 24.71
CA GLU A 62 -14.34 -9.53 24.37
C GLU A 62 -14.03 -10.92 23.77
N GLU A 63 -12.99 -10.99 22.94
CA GLU A 63 -12.52 -12.25 22.32
C GLU A 63 -11.64 -13.10 23.26
N GLY A 64 -11.44 -12.66 24.49
CA GLY A 64 -10.71 -13.40 25.52
C GLY A 64 -9.20 -13.49 25.29
N PHE A 65 -8.63 -12.56 24.53
CA PHE A 65 -7.18 -12.52 24.35
C PHE A 65 -6.49 -11.96 25.58
N ASP A 66 -5.48 -12.68 26.04
CA ASP A 66 -4.57 -12.23 27.08
C ASP A 66 -3.58 -11.22 26.46
N VAL A 67 -3.93 -9.93 26.56
CA VAL A 67 -3.20 -8.82 25.97
C VAL A 67 -1.78 -8.73 26.52
N ASP A 68 -1.57 -9.09 27.80
CA ASP A 68 -0.26 -9.03 28.46
C ASP A 68 0.79 -9.98 27.86
N LYS A 69 0.33 -10.96 27.08
CA LYS A 69 1.21 -11.90 26.36
C LYS A 69 1.61 -11.43 24.98
N ILE A 70 1.05 -10.33 24.46
CA ILE A 70 1.39 -9.78 23.17
C ILE A 70 2.66 -8.92 23.33
N LYS A 71 3.77 -9.32 22.74
CA LYS A 71 5.06 -8.63 22.89
C LYS A 71 5.49 -7.82 21.67
N TYR A 72 4.86 -8.05 20.55
CA TYR A 72 5.14 -7.37 19.28
C TYR A 72 3.87 -6.71 18.77
N ILE A 73 3.82 -5.38 18.79
CA ILE A 73 2.69 -4.61 18.29
C ILE A 73 3.17 -3.85 17.06
N ILE A 74 2.52 -4.07 15.91
CA ILE A 74 2.93 -3.42 14.67
C ILE A 74 1.76 -2.66 14.06
N GLY A 75 1.96 -1.36 13.86
CA GLY A 75 1.01 -0.49 13.18
C GLY A 75 1.38 -0.28 11.71
N ARG A 76 0.38 -0.06 10.85
CA ARG A 76 0.64 0.48 9.52
C ARG A 76 1.31 1.83 9.65
N GLY A 77 2.44 2.04 8.98
CA GLY A 77 3.15 3.31 8.97
C GLY A 77 2.35 4.40 8.26
N GLY A 78 2.33 5.57 8.86
CA GLY A 78 1.68 6.76 8.33
C GLY A 78 2.55 7.55 7.35
N LEU A 79 2.12 8.79 7.09
CA LEU A 79 2.88 9.73 6.31
C LEU A 79 4.00 10.32 7.17
N THR A 80 5.24 10.07 6.76
CA THR A 80 6.47 10.57 7.36
C THR A 80 7.35 11.16 6.27
N TYR A 81 8.55 11.60 6.59
CA TYR A 81 9.55 11.80 5.54
C TYR A 81 9.97 10.45 4.93
N SER A 82 10.63 10.51 3.77
CA SER A 82 11.08 9.32 3.05
C SER A 82 11.98 8.43 3.92
N LEU A 83 11.67 7.14 3.96
CA LEU A 83 12.38 6.13 4.73
C LEU A 83 12.89 5.02 3.83
N LYS A 84 14.00 4.41 4.17
CA LYS A 84 14.39 3.13 3.56
C LYS A 84 13.40 2.04 3.97
N SER A 85 13.31 0.98 3.17
CA SER A 85 12.53 -0.20 3.53
C SER A 85 13.04 -0.84 4.82
N GLY A 86 12.13 -1.33 5.65
CA GLY A 86 12.46 -2.03 6.88
C GLY A 86 11.37 -1.96 7.94
N VAL A 87 11.67 -2.60 9.07
CA VAL A 87 10.85 -2.54 10.28
C VAL A 87 11.48 -1.50 11.20
N TYR A 88 10.70 -0.51 11.61
CA TYR A 88 11.16 0.59 12.46
C TYR A 88 10.57 0.48 13.85
N LEU A 89 11.40 0.67 14.87
CA LEU A 89 10.91 0.94 16.22
C LEU A 89 10.15 2.26 16.24
N VAL A 90 9.00 2.26 16.90
CA VAL A 90 8.29 3.50 17.18
C VAL A 90 9.05 4.25 18.28
N ASN A 91 9.37 5.52 18.02
CA ASN A 91 10.04 6.40 18.97
C ASN A 91 9.30 7.74 19.08
N SER A 92 9.71 8.59 20.04
CA SER A 92 9.08 9.87 20.32
C SER A 92 9.00 10.78 19.09
N ARG A 93 10.04 10.77 18.24
CA ARG A 93 10.09 11.58 17.02
C ARG A 93 9.05 11.14 15.99
N MET A 94 8.90 9.83 15.80
CA MET A 94 7.86 9.28 14.92
C MET A 94 6.47 9.65 15.41
N LEU A 95 6.23 9.55 16.72
CA LEU A 95 4.94 9.90 17.33
C LEU A 95 4.63 11.40 17.19
N GLU A 96 5.64 12.28 17.33
CA GLU A 96 5.50 13.72 17.10
C GLU A 96 5.08 14.01 15.65
N HIS A 97 5.76 13.42 14.67
CA HIS A 97 5.44 13.59 13.25
C HIS A 97 4.04 13.04 12.91
N ALA A 98 3.67 11.89 13.47
CA ALA A 98 2.35 11.29 13.27
C ALA A 98 1.23 12.17 13.84
N ARG A 99 1.45 12.79 15.02
CA ARG A 99 0.47 13.68 15.66
C ARG A 99 0.35 15.02 14.95
N SER A 100 1.47 15.64 14.62
CA SER A 100 1.46 16.96 13.96
C SER A 100 0.95 16.91 12.52
N GLY A 101 1.04 15.75 11.86
CA GLY A 101 0.68 15.60 10.47
C GLY A 101 1.50 16.48 9.51
N ILE A 102 2.72 16.87 9.89
CA ILE A 102 3.59 17.77 9.13
C ILE A 102 3.89 17.24 7.71
N TYR A 103 3.87 15.92 7.53
CA TYR A 103 4.06 15.26 6.23
C TYR A 103 2.73 14.88 5.57
N GLY A 104 1.61 15.28 6.14
CA GLY A 104 0.25 15.02 5.70
C GLY A 104 -0.57 14.26 6.74
N GLN A 105 -1.89 14.36 6.61
CA GLN A 105 -2.83 13.69 7.50
C GLN A 105 -3.47 12.51 6.78
N HIS A 106 -3.35 11.32 7.36
CA HIS A 106 -3.98 10.10 6.89
C HIS A 106 -4.29 9.17 8.08
N ALA A 107 -5.31 8.33 7.96
CA ALA A 107 -5.70 7.42 9.05
C ALA A 107 -4.55 6.50 9.51
N SER A 108 -3.65 6.13 8.60
CA SER A 108 -2.46 5.34 8.94
C SER A 108 -1.49 6.04 9.92
N ASN A 109 -1.57 7.37 10.08
CA ASN A 109 -0.81 8.08 11.11
C ASN A 109 -1.17 7.62 12.53
N LEU A 110 -2.39 7.09 12.73
CA LEU A 110 -2.82 6.50 13.99
C LEU A 110 -2.15 5.14 14.29
N GLY A 111 -1.62 4.45 13.27
CA GLY A 111 -1.00 3.14 13.44
C GLY A 111 0.13 3.11 14.46
N PRO A 112 1.21 3.91 14.31
CA PRO A 112 2.28 3.97 15.29
C PRO A 112 1.82 4.45 16.66
N LEU A 113 0.85 5.38 16.73
CA LEU A 113 0.34 5.92 17.98
C LEU A 113 -0.42 4.86 18.81
N ILE A 114 -1.28 4.08 18.15
CA ILE A 114 -2.04 3.01 18.79
C ILE A 114 -1.10 1.87 19.19
N ALA A 115 -0.16 1.51 18.32
CA ALA A 115 0.82 0.46 18.59
C ALA A 115 1.69 0.79 19.80
N ASP A 116 2.18 2.02 19.90
CA ASP A 116 2.98 2.50 21.03
C ASP A 116 2.19 2.52 22.33
N TYR A 117 0.98 3.09 22.30
CA TYR A 117 0.12 3.13 23.47
C TYR A 117 -0.11 1.73 24.06
N ILE A 118 -0.45 0.74 23.21
CA ILE A 118 -0.69 -0.63 23.67
C ILE A 118 0.60 -1.24 24.21
N ALA A 119 1.73 -1.03 23.52
CA ALA A 119 3.02 -1.57 23.97
C ALA A 119 3.44 -1.04 25.33
N LEU A 120 3.20 0.23 25.62
CA LEU A 120 3.53 0.86 26.91
C LEU A 120 2.74 0.26 28.09
N GLN A 121 1.56 -0.34 27.85
CA GLN A 121 0.78 -0.99 28.90
C GLN A 121 1.29 -2.41 29.24
N ILE A 122 2.14 -2.99 28.39
CA ILE A 122 2.54 -4.40 28.46
C ILE A 122 4.03 -4.50 28.77
N PRO A 123 4.46 -5.03 29.92
CA PRO A 123 5.88 -5.16 30.27
C PRO A 123 6.66 -5.94 29.19
N GLY A 124 7.69 -5.32 28.64
CA GLY A 124 8.57 -5.91 27.65
C GLY A 124 8.00 -6.00 26.22
N ALA A 125 6.83 -5.40 25.96
CA ALA A 125 6.31 -5.25 24.61
C ALA A 125 7.02 -4.11 23.86
N ARG A 126 7.01 -4.20 22.52
CA ARG A 126 7.64 -3.22 21.63
C ARG A 126 6.71 -2.88 20.49
N ALA A 127 6.69 -1.60 20.10
CA ALA A 127 5.89 -1.09 19.00
C ALA A 127 6.73 -0.87 17.74
N PHE A 128 6.15 -1.20 16.58
CA PHE A 128 6.82 -1.13 15.28
C PHE A 128 5.90 -0.56 14.21
N ILE A 129 6.51 -0.09 13.12
CA ILE A 129 5.90 0.04 11.79
C ILE A 129 6.77 -0.70 10.77
N ALA A 130 6.22 -1.03 9.59
CA ALA A 130 7.00 -1.62 8.51
C ALA A 130 6.60 -1.04 7.16
N ASP A 131 7.60 -0.86 6.31
CA ASP A 131 7.47 -0.49 4.89
C ASP A 131 6.32 0.52 4.63
N PRO A 132 6.36 1.74 5.23
CA PRO A 132 5.30 2.74 5.02
C PRO A 132 5.20 3.15 3.55
N VAL A 133 4.09 3.78 3.17
CA VAL A 133 3.84 4.22 1.78
C VAL A 133 4.90 5.20 1.24
N VAL A 134 5.64 5.84 2.12
CA VAL A 134 6.76 6.75 1.85
C VAL A 134 8.11 6.05 1.80
N THR A 135 8.13 4.71 1.73
CA THR A 135 9.37 3.95 1.52
C THR A 135 10.03 4.39 0.22
N ASP A 136 11.29 4.80 0.31
CA ASP A 136 12.03 5.36 -0.82
C ASP A 136 13.41 4.70 -0.95
N GLU A 137 13.54 3.92 -2.01
CA GLU A 137 14.76 3.24 -2.42
C GLU A 137 15.08 3.53 -3.90
N LEU A 138 14.44 4.57 -4.47
CA LEU A 138 14.67 4.97 -5.86
C LEU A 138 16.15 5.23 -6.10
N GLU A 139 16.68 4.73 -7.21
CA GLU A 139 17.98 5.18 -7.70
C GLU A 139 17.95 6.68 -8.00
N GLU A 140 19.09 7.34 -7.85
CA GLU A 140 19.18 8.78 -8.09
C GLU A 140 18.70 9.16 -9.50
N ILE A 141 19.07 8.36 -10.50
CA ILE A 141 18.66 8.59 -11.90
C ILE A 141 17.14 8.50 -12.08
N ALA A 142 16.46 7.67 -11.30
CA ALA A 142 15.00 7.50 -11.38
C ALA A 142 14.22 8.71 -10.83
N ARG A 143 14.88 9.64 -10.10
CA ARG A 143 14.24 10.83 -9.54
C ARG A 143 14.08 11.96 -10.54
N PHE A 144 14.88 11.97 -11.58
CA PHE A 144 14.82 13.04 -12.57
C PHE A 144 13.55 12.95 -13.41
N SER A 145 12.82 14.05 -13.48
CA SER A 145 11.81 14.30 -14.51
C SER A 145 12.42 15.11 -15.66
N GLY A 146 11.61 15.47 -16.64
CA GLY A 146 12.05 16.31 -17.77
C GLY A 146 12.35 17.77 -17.42
N HIS A 147 12.14 18.22 -16.17
CA HIS A 147 12.36 19.60 -15.77
C HIS A 147 12.74 19.68 -14.27
N PRO A 148 13.75 20.50 -13.88
CA PRO A 148 14.28 20.53 -12.51
C PRO A 148 13.32 21.05 -11.43
N ALA A 149 12.22 21.70 -11.82
CA ALA A 149 11.18 22.09 -10.88
C ALA A 149 10.29 20.92 -10.41
N PHE A 150 10.43 19.75 -11.02
CA PHE A 150 9.60 18.57 -10.74
C PHE A 150 10.49 17.37 -10.47
N GLU A 151 10.44 16.86 -9.25
CA GLU A 151 11.13 15.65 -8.84
C GLU A 151 10.14 14.51 -8.67
N ARG A 152 10.49 13.32 -9.16
CA ARG A 152 9.70 12.10 -8.92
C ARG A 152 9.86 11.64 -7.48
N ARG A 153 8.76 11.20 -6.89
CA ARG A 153 8.68 10.79 -5.48
C ARG A 153 8.18 9.36 -5.36
N SER A 154 8.81 8.60 -4.48
CA SER A 154 8.37 7.26 -4.15
C SER A 154 7.15 7.30 -3.25
N ILE A 155 5.96 7.06 -3.81
CA ILE A 155 4.71 6.86 -3.07
C ILE A 155 4.01 5.66 -3.68
N PHE A 156 4.09 4.52 -3.03
CA PHE A 156 3.57 3.27 -3.57
C PHE A 156 3.12 2.29 -2.49
N HIS A 157 2.60 1.14 -2.89
CA HIS A 157 2.11 0.10 -1.99
C HIS A 157 3.28 -0.76 -1.46
N ALA A 158 4.25 -0.12 -0.79
CA ALA A 158 5.52 -0.73 -0.37
C ALA A 158 5.32 -1.99 0.45
N LEU A 159 4.48 -1.93 1.49
CA LEU A 159 4.19 -3.05 2.37
C LEU A 159 3.69 -4.28 1.59
N ASN A 160 2.68 -4.10 0.73
CA ASN A 160 2.11 -5.20 -0.06
C ASN A 160 3.10 -5.72 -1.10
N GLN A 161 3.73 -4.85 -1.90
CA GLN A 161 4.66 -5.27 -2.94
C GLN A 161 5.82 -6.08 -2.36
N LYS A 162 6.44 -5.60 -1.28
CA LYS A 162 7.57 -6.29 -0.65
C LYS A 162 7.16 -7.58 0.07
N ALA A 163 6.00 -7.60 0.73
CA ALA A 163 5.47 -8.82 1.33
C ALA A 163 5.22 -9.89 0.28
N THR A 164 4.54 -9.52 -0.83
CA THR A 164 4.25 -10.48 -1.92
C THR A 164 5.53 -10.96 -2.61
N ALA A 165 6.52 -10.08 -2.79
CA ALA A 165 7.83 -10.47 -3.31
C ALA A 165 8.54 -11.50 -2.41
N ARG A 166 8.49 -11.32 -1.09
CA ARG A 166 9.05 -12.29 -0.11
C ARG A 166 8.28 -13.61 -0.13
N VAL A 167 6.94 -13.57 -0.22
CA VAL A 167 6.11 -14.78 -0.36
C VAL A 167 6.47 -15.55 -1.62
N HIS A 168 6.64 -14.86 -2.75
CA HIS A 168 7.08 -15.48 -3.99
C HIS A 168 8.47 -16.12 -3.84
N ALA A 169 9.43 -15.39 -3.28
CA ALA A 169 10.79 -15.87 -3.05
C ALA A 169 10.80 -17.14 -2.17
N LYS A 170 10.07 -17.13 -1.04
CA LYS A 170 9.90 -18.30 -0.16
C LYS A 170 9.34 -19.51 -0.93
N LYS A 171 8.32 -19.29 -1.79
CA LYS A 171 7.66 -20.34 -2.58
C LYS A 171 8.60 -21.02 -3.58
N ILE A 172 9.54 -20.27 -4.15
CA ILE A 172 10.54 -20.80 -5.11
C ILE A 172 11.86 -21.22 -4.42
N GLY A 173 11.94 -21.17 -3.09
CA GLY A 173 13.12 -21.58 -2.32
C GLY A 173 14.31 -20.64 -2.45
N ARG A 174 14.10 -19.36 -2.78
CA ARG A 174 15.15 -18.33 -2.90
C ARG A 174 14.91 -17.20 -1.90
N LYS A 175 15.92 -16.35 -1.69
CA LYS A 175 15.78 -15.12 -0.91
C LYS A 175 15.32 -13.98 -1.81
N TYR A 176 14.49 -13.07 -1.29
CA TYR A 176 14.03 -11.89 -2.03
C TYR A 176 15.21 -11.01 -2.47
N GLU A 177 16.24 -10.93 -1.66
CA GLU A 177 17.48 -10.19 -1.91
C GLU A 177 18.37 -10.77 -3.03
N GLU A 178 17.97 -11.92 -3.60
CA GLU A 178 18.66 -12.55 -4.75
C GLU A 178 17.91 -12.33 -6.07
N LEU A 179 16.69 -11.78 -6.01
CA LEU A 179 15.76 -11.72 -7.14
C LEU A 179 15.64 -10.32 -7.73
N ASN A 180 15.47 -10.28 -9.04
CA ASN A 180 14.97 -9.13 -9.78
C ASN A 180 13.52 -9.38 -10.16
N LEU A 181 12.61 -8.61 -9.60
CA LEU A 181 11.17 -8.81 -9.78
C LEU A 181 10.51 -7.53 -10.29
N ILE A 182 9.47 -7.68 -11.10
CA ILE A 182 8.54 -6.59 -11.37
C ILE A 182 7.27 -6.90 -10.59
N VAL A 183 6.87 -6.01 -9.69
CA VAL A 183 5.66 -6.20 -8.88
C VAL A 183 4.65 -5.13 -9.22
N ALA A 184 3.49 -5.55 -9.72
CA ALA A 184 2.36 -4.69 -9.99
C ALA A 184 1.28 -4.91 -8.91
N HIS A 185 1.11 -3.93 -8.03
CA HIS A 185 -0.03 -3.86 -7.13
C HIS A 185 -1.20 -3.20 -7.85
N LEU A 186 -2.30 -3.93 -7.96
CA LEU A 186 -3.51 -3.58 -8.71
C LEU A 186 -4.67 -3.39 -7.71
N GLY A 187 -4.95 -2.18 -7.31
CA GLY A 187 -5.97 -1.84 -6.32
C GLY A 187 -6.68 -0.52 -6.64
N GLY A 188 -7.27 0.15 -5.65
CA GLY A 188 -7.82 1.50 -5.78
C GLY A 188 -6.80 2.50 -6.31
N GLY A 189 -5.50 2.30 -5.99
CA GLY A 189 -4.34 2.84 -6.69
C GLY A 189 -3.55 1.72 -7.35
N ILE A 190 -2.75 2.04 -8.36
CA ILE A 190 -1.88 1.08 -9.05
C ILE A 190 -0.43 1.55 -8.96
N SER A 191 0.45 0.66 -8.52
CA SER A 191 1.89 0.89 -8.52
C SER A 191 2.62 -0.29 -9.14
N VAL A 192 3.54 -0.02 -10.06
CA VAL A 192 4.39 -1.00 -10.72
C VAL A 192 5.83 -0.68 -10.39
N GLY A 193 6.50 -1.56 -9.65
CA GLY A 193 7.84 -1.35 -9.15
C GLY A 193 8.85 -2.34 -9.72
N ALA A 194 10.06 -1.83 -9.99
CA ALA A 194 11.24 -2.62 -10.32
C ALA A 194 11.98 -2.97 -9.02
N HIS A 195 11.92 -4.23 -8.64
CA HIS A 195 12.59 -4.75 -7.45
C HIS A 195 13.93 -5.37 -7.86
N CYS A 196 15.02 -4.76 -7.44
CA CYS A 196 16.37 -5.26 -7.67
C CYS A 196 16.97 -5.72 -6.34
N LYS A 197 17.12 -7.02 -6.18
CA LYS A 197 17.81 -7.64 -5.02
C LYS A 197 17.35 -7.06 -3.67
N GLY A 198 16.03 -7.07 -3.47
CA GLY A 198 15.41 -6.63 -2.22
C GLY A 198 15.08 -5.15 -2.13
N LYS A 199 15.47 -4.32 -3.12
CA LYS A 199 15.19 -2.88 -3.15
C LYS A 199 14.25 -2.53 -4.30
N VAL A 200 13.37 -1.55 -4.09
CA VAL A 200 12.51 -0.98 -5.14
C VAL A 200 13.22 0.22 -5.75
N ILE A 201 13.95 -0.01 -6.83
CA ILE A 201 14.86 0.98 -7.43
C ILE A 201 14.17 1.97 -8.37
N ASP A 202 12.98 1.64 -8.86
CA ASP A 202 12.07 2.54 -9.57
C ASP A 202 10.62 2.08 -9.37
N VAL A 203 9.72 3.06 -9.26
CA VAL A 203 8.27 2.82 -9.14
C VAL A 203 7.53 4.10 -9.49
N ASN A 204 6.34 4.01 -10.07
CA ASN A 204 5.49 5.16 -10.27
C ASN A 204 4.89 5.66 -8.95
N ASN A 205 4.67 6.98 -8.85
CA ASN A 205 3.88 7.56 -7.78
C ASN A 205 2.41 7.18 -7.97
N ALA A 206 1.93 6.22 -7.18
CA ALA A 206 0.59 5.65 -7.30
C ALA A 206 -0.52 6.60 -6.82
N LEU A 207 -0.19 7.76 -6.26
CA LEU A 207 -1.15 8.71 -5.72
C LEU A 207 -1.32 9.93 -6.64
N ASP A 208 -0.24 10.49 -7.16
CA ASP A 208 -0.19 11.87 -7.62
C ASP A 208 0.08 11.99 -9.13
N GLY A 209 -0.64 11.19 -9.93
CA GLY A 209 -0.70 11.36 -11.38
C GLY A 209 0.46 10.75 -12.18
N GLU A 210 1.08 9.68 -11.68
CA GLU A 210 2.03 8.88 -12.44
C GLU A 210 1.51 7.46 -12.69
N GLY A 211 2.02 6.83 -13.74
CA GLY A 211 1.75 5.43 -14.09
C GLY A 211 0.34 5.17 -14.64
N PRO A 212 -0.14 3.93 -14.56
CA PRO A 212 -1.46 3.54 -15.05
C PRO A 212 -2.58 4.22 -14.26
N PHE A 213 -3.69 4.52 -14.93
CA PHE A 213 -4.90 4.87 -14.19
C PHE A 213 -5.44 3.67 -13.40
N SER A 214 -6.21 3.94 -12.36
CA SER A 214 -6.79 2.92 -11.49
C SER A 214 -8.32 3.11 -11.40
N PRO A 215 -9.06 2.35 -10.58
CA PRO A 215 -10.49 2.60 -10.40
C PRO A 215 -10.86 4.03 -10.04
N GLU A 216 -10.05 4.75 -9.26
CA GLU A 216 -10.38 6.10 -8.79
C GLU A 216 -9.30 7.16 -9.01
N ARG A 217 -8.23 6.83 -9.76
CA ARG A 217 -7.10 7.74 -10.02
C ARG A 217 -6.83 7.84 -11.51
N SER A 218 -6.52 9.04 -11.97
CA SER A 218 -6.29 9.28 -13.39
C SER A 218 -5.02 8.64 -13.96
N GLY A 219 -4.02 8.35 -13.10
CA GLY A 219 -2.67 8.05 -13.60
C GLY A 219 -2.07 9.22 -14.36
N THR A 220 -1.14 8.93 -15.26
CA THR A 220 -0.48 9.94 -16.08
C THR A 220 -1.45 10.61 -17.06
N LEU A 221 -1.55 11.93 -16.96
CA LEU A 221 -2.34 12.78 -17.86
C LEU A 221 -1.44 13.53 -18.85
N PRO A 222 -1.93 13.85 -20.08
CA PRO A 222 -1.24 14.73 -20.99
C PRO A 222 -1.06 16.12 -20.40
N ALA A 223 0.18 16.52 -20.10
CA ALA A 223 0.48 17.77 -19.38
C ALA A 223 -0.08 19.02 -20.07
N GLY A 224 -0.01 19.13 -21.40
CA GLY A 224 -0.56 20.25 -22.16
C GLY A 224 -2.06 20.43 -21.93
N GLN A 225 -2.84 19.35 -21.99
CA GLN A 225 -4.29 19.39 -21.74
C GLN A 225 -4.60 19.75 -20.28
N LEU A 226 -3.80 19.25 -19.32
CA LEU A 226 -3.96 19.60 -17.91
C LEU A 226 -3.71 21.09 -17.66
N ILE A 227 -2.69 21.68 -18.29
CA ILE A 227 -2.39 23.11 -18.23
C ILE A 227 -3.56 23.91 -18.80
N GLU A 228 -4.08 23.57 -19.98
CA GLU A 228 -5.24 24.25 -20.57
C GLU A 228 -6.46 24.16 -19.65
N LEU A 229 -6.70 23.02 -19.02
CA LEU A 229 -7.78 22.85 -18.05
C LEU A 229 -7.58 23.77 -16.82
N CYS A 230 -6.37 23.85 -16.27
CA CYS A 230 -6.06 24.64 -15.08
C CYS A 230 -6.24 26.15 -15.31
N PHE A 231 -5.89 26.65 -16.50
CA PHE A 231 -5.90 28.08 -16.82
C PHE A 231 -7.05 28.52 -17.72
N GLY A 232 -7.64 27.60 -18.47
CA GLY A 232 -8.74 27.88 -19.40
C GLY A 232 -10.13 27.84 -18.76
N MET A 233 -10.29 27.18 -17.63
CA MET A 233 -11.57 27.07 -16.91
C MET A 233 -11.48 27.75 -15.56
N LYS A 234 -12.63 28.22 -15.03
CA LYS A 234 -12.71 28.78 -13.67
C LYS A 234 -12.67 27.69 -12.57
N ASN A 235 -12.05 26.57 -12.85
CA ASN A 235 -12.00 25.43 -11.92
C ASN A 235 -11.14 25.76 -10.71
N GLN A 236 -11.60 25.37 -9.54
CA GLN A 236 -10.85 25.49 -8.32
C GLN A 236 -9.81 24.36 -8.23
N LYS A 237 -8.67 24.62 -7.61
CA LYS A 237 -7.58 23.68 -7.42
C LYS A 237 -8.05 22.32 -6.88
N ASP A 238 -8.97 22.33 -5.92
CA ASP A 238 -9.46 21.10 -5.29
C ASP A 238 -10.32 20.26 -6.23
N GLU A 239 -11.05 20.88 -7.16
CA GLU A 239 -11.80 20.18 -8.20
C GLU A 239 -10.86 19.44 -9.15
N ILE A 240 -9.84 20.11 -9.66
CA ILE A 240 -8.82 19.49 -10.53
C ILE A 240 -8.09 18.37 -9.77
N ARG A 241 -7.81 18.60 -8.49
CA ARG A 241 -7.15 17.58 -7.66
C ARG A 241 -8.02 16.32 -7.49
N ARG A 242 -9.34 16.45 -7.34
CA ARG A 242 -10.27 15.31 -7.33
C ARG A 242 -10.27 14.55 -8.64
N MET A 243 -10.16 15.22 -9.80
CA MET A 243 -10.03 14.53 -11.09
C MET A 243 -8.79 13.63 -11.16
N VAL A 244 -7.71 14.02 -10.47
CA VAL A 244 -6.49 13.20 -10.38
C VAL A 244 -6.65 12.09 -9.34
N ILE A 245 -7.26 12.39 -8.17
CA ILE A 245 -7.34 11.49 -7.02
C ILE A 245 -8.77 11.43 -6.51
N GLY A 246 -9.45 10.32 -6.74
CA GLY A 246 -10.81 10.04 -6.27
C GLY A 246 -11.88 10.03 -7.35
N GLU A 247 -11.79 10.91 -8.35
CA GLU A 247 -12.76 11.03 -9.44
C GLU A 247 -12.16 10.69 -10.82
N GLY A 248 -10.96 10.07 -10.85
CA GLY A 248 -10.30 9.58 -12.05
C GLY A 248 -10.66 8.14 -12.41
N GLY A 249 -10.04 7.60 -13.44
CA GLY A 249 -10.13 6.19 -13.80
C GLY A 249 -11.53 5.66 -14.07
N TYR A 250 -11.89 4.52 -13.46
CA TYR A 250 -13.23 3.94 -13.64
C TYR A 250 -14.33 4.89 -13.19
N VAL A 251 -14.13 5.63 -12.10
CA VAL A 251 -15.10 6.62 -11.64
C VAL A 251 -15.40 7.65 -12.73
N ALA A 252 -14.37 8.19 -13.37
CA ALA A 252 -14.54 9.19 -14.43
C ALA A 252 -15.26 8.65 -15.67
N TYR A 253 -14.98 7.41 -16.07
CA TYR A 253 -15.51 6.85 -17.31
C TYR A 253 -16.82 6.06 -17.12
N LEU A 254 -16.99 5.43 -15.96
CA LEU A 254 -18.04 4.43 -15.74
C LEU A 254 -18.95 4.76 -14.54
N GLY A 255 -18.61 5.81 -13.75
CA GLY A 255 -19.37 6.25 -12.59
C GLY A 255 -19.26 5.35 -11.35
N THR A 256 -18.33 4.41 -11.34
CA THR A 256 -18.12 3.48 -10.22
C THR A 256 -16.65 3.17 -10.03
N ASN A 257 -16.21 2.93 -8.79
CA ASN A 257 -14.89 2.38 -8.48
C ASN A 257 -14.93 0.88 -8.15
N ASP A 258 -16.13 0.27 -8.21
CA ASP A 258 -16.29 -1.16 -7.99
C ASP A 258 -15.86 -1.96 -9.23
N ALA A 259 -14.66 -2.54 -9.17
CA ALA A 259 -14.12 -3.35 -10.25
C ALA A 259 -14.95 -4.61 -10.54
N MET A 260 -15.70 -5.14 -9.56
CA MET A 260 -16.57 -6.29 -9.77
C MET A 260 -17.79 -5.88 -10.60
N GLU A 261 -18.36 -4.68 -10.34
CA GLU A 261 -19.42 -4.10 -11.16
C GLU A 261 -18.94 -3.88 -12.59
N VAL A 262 -17.74 -3.30 -12.77
CA VAL A 262 -17.16 -3.06 -14.11
C VAL A 262 -16.97 -4.39 -14.86
N GLU A 263 -16.43 -5.41 -14.18
CA GLU A 263 -16.26 -6.75 -14.79
C GLU A 263 -17.61 -7.39 -15.16
N GLN A 264 -18.64 -7.21 -14.34
CA GLN A 264 -19.98 -7.70 -14.66
C GLN A 264 -20.59 -6.96 -15.86
N ARG A 265 -20.52 -5.64 -15.90
CA ARG A 265 -20.97 -4.83 -17.05
C ARG A 265 -20.27 -5.24 -18.34
N ALA A 266 -18.96 -5.50 -18.27
CA ALA A 266 -18.20 -5.98 -19.43
C ALA A 266 -18.69 -7.38 -19.90
N LYS A 267 -18.97 -8.30 -18.98
CA LYS A 267 -19.56 -9.61 -19.31
C LYS A 267 -20.97 -9.50 -19.94
N ASP A 268 -21.74 -8.52 -19.52
CA ASP A 268 -23.09 -8.24 -20.03
C ASP A 268 -23.07 -7.49 -21.39
N GLY A 269 -21.87 -7.20 -21.92
CA GLY A 269 -21.69 -6.61 -23.24
C GLY A 269 -21.62 -5.08 -23.27
N ASP A 270 -21.40 -4.41 -22.13
CA ASP A 270 -21.12 -2.97 -22.09
C ASP A 270 -19.77 -2.68 -22.76
N ILE A 271 -19.85 -2.16 -23.99
CA ILE A 271 -18.66 -1.89 -24.82
C ILE A 271 -17.72 -0.88 -24.16
N LEU A 272 -18.26 0.10 -23.43
CA LEU A 272 -17.41 1.08 -22.75
C LEU A 272 -16.68 0.43 -21.57
N ALA A 273 -17.36 -0.38 -20.77
CA ALA A 273 -16.74 -1.11 -19.67
C ALA A 273 -15.60 -2.04 -20.16
N ILE A 274 -15.82 -2.76 -21.28
CA ILE A 274 -14.80 -3.60 -21.91
C ILE A 274 -13.56 -2.74 -22.29
N LYS A 275 -13.78 -1.64 -23.03
CA LYS A 275 -12.68 -0.79 -23.50
C LYS A 275 -11.89 -0.16 -22.36
N ILE A 276 -12.56 0.28 -21.30
CA ILE A 276 -11.89 0.93 -20.17
C ILE A 276 -11.14 -0.09 -19.33
N GLN A 277 -11.67 -1.30 -19.15
CA GLN A 277 -10.95 -2.39 -18.48
C GLN A 277 -9.72 -2.81 -19.28
N ASP A 278 -9.82 -2.93 -20.60
CA ASP A 278 -8.70 -3.23 -21.48
C ASP A 278 -7.64 -2.12 -21.46
N ALA A 279 -8.06 -0.86 -21.45
CA ALA A 279 -7.15 0.29 -21.38
C ALA A 279 -6.36 0.31 -20.06
N LEU A 280 -6.99 -0.06 -18.93
CA LEU A 280 -6.30 -0.21 -17.66
C LEU A 280 -5.24 -1.30 -17.75
N GLY A 281 -5.61 -2.49 -18.22
CA GLY A 281 -4.69 -3.62 -18.40
C GLY A 281 -3.54 -3.28 -19.36
N TYR A 282 -3.82 -2.55 -20.43
CA TYR A 282 -2.83 -2.08 -21.39
C TYR A 282 -1.81 -1.12 -20.75
N GLN A 283 -2.26 -0.16 -19.94
CA GLN A 283 -1.36 0.76 -19.26
C GLN A 283 -0.50 0.06 -18.22
N VAL A 284 -1.07 -0.88 -17.46
CA VAL A 284 -0.30 -1.72 -16.53
C VAL A 284 0.77 -2.51 -17.28
N ALA A 285 0.43 -3.14 -18.41
CA ALA A 285 1.40 -3.89 -19.21
C ALA A 285 2.54 -3.01 -19.73
N LYS A 286 2.24 -1.77 -20.14
CA LYS A 286 3.28 -0.79 -20.54
C LYS A 286 4.20 -0.47 -19.37
N SER A 287 3.67 -0.20 -18.18
CA SER A 287 4.50 0.10 -17.00
C SER A 287 5.35 -1.10 -16.60
N ILE A 288 4.86 -2.34 -16.75
CA ILE A 288 5.69 -3.54 -16.56
C ILE A 288 6.85 -3.56 -17.57
N GLY A 289 6.61 -3.19 -18.83
CA GLY A 289 7.66 -3.08 -19.85
C GLY A 289 8.71 -2.02 -19.50
N GLU A 290 8.30 -0.85 -18.98
CA GLU A 290 9.19 0.19 -18.48
C GLU A 290 10.09 -0.35 -17.35
N MET A 291 9.53 -1.06 -16.39
CA MET A 291 10.29 -1.66 -15.28
C MET A 291 11.24 -2.78 -15.75
N ALA A 292 10.90 -3.48 -16.83
CA ALA A 292 11.82 -4.45 -17.43
C ALA A 292 13.08 -3.78 -17.99
N VAL A 293 12.95 -2.59 -18.58
CA VAL A 293 14.10 -1.78 -19.04
C VAL A 293 14.95 -1.33 -17.86
N VAL A 294 14.34 -0.88 -16.75
CA VAL A 294 15.04 -0.50 -15.51
C VAL A 294 15.89 -1.66 -14.98
N LEU A 295 15.40 -2.89 -15.09
CA LEU A 295 16.12 -4.11 -14.70
C LEU A 295 17.06 -4.66 -15.81
N ASN A 296 17.28 -3.90 -16.89
CA ASN A 296 18.11 -4.31 -18.04
C ASN A 296 17.66 -5.65 -18.68
N GLY A 297 16.38 -5.98 -18.60
CA GLY A 297 15.82 -7.24 -19.08
C GLY A 297 16.09 -8.47 -18.18
N TYR A 298 16.85 -8.31 -17.10
CA TYR A 298 17.10 -9.40 -16.14
C TYR A 298 15.96 -9.49 -15.14
N VAL A 299 14.87 -10.12 -15.52
CA VAL A 299 13.64 -10.26 -14.69
C VAL A 299 13.43 -11.72 -14.35
N ASP A 300 13.54 -12.08 -13.06
CA ASP A 300 13.29 -13.45 -12.57
C ASP A 300 11.79 -13.80 -12.64
N ALA A 301 10.90 -12.85 -12.29
CA ALA A 301 9.46 -13.02 -12.39
C ALA A 301 8.72 -11.67 -12.42
N ILE A 302 7.49 -11.69 -12.96
CA ILE A 302 6.50 -10.63 -12.87
C ILE A 302 5.43 -11.07 -11.87
N ILE A 303 5.09 -10.21 -10.92
CA ILE A 303 4.11 -10.48 -9.87
C ILE A 303 2.93 -9.52 -10.02
N LEU A 304 1.71 -10.07 -10.10
CA LEU A 304 0.47 -9.30 -10.05
C LEU A 304 -0.19 -9.55 -8.69
N THR A 305 -0.50 -8.49 -7.94
CA THR A 305 -1.11 -8.52 -6.62
C THR A 305 -2.15 -7.42 -6.46
N GLY A 306 -2.78 -7.30 -5.29
CA GLY A 306 -3.85 -6.35 -5.03
C GLY A 306 -5.25 -6.87 -5.34
N GLY A 307 -6.28 -6.07 -5.04
CA GLY A 307 -7.68 -6.47 -5.17
C GLY A 307 -8.11 -6.76 -6.61
N LEU A 308 -7.63 -5.99 -7.59
CA LEU A 308 -7.95 -6.21 -9.00
C LEU A 308 -7.32 -7.50 -9.57
N ALA A 309 -6.31 -8.06 -8.89
CA ALA A 309 -5.70 -9.33 -9.32
C ALA A 309 -6.64 -10.56 -9.13
N TYR A 310 -7.78 -10.41 -8.45
CA TYR A 310 -8.84 -11.42 -8.46
C TYR A 310 -9.54 -11.53 -9.82
N SER A 311 -9.53 -10.47 -10.64
CA SER A 311 -10.09 -10.53 -11.99
C SER A 311 -9.23 -11.40 -12.90
N LYS A 312 -9.75 -12.56 -13.25
CA LYS A 312 -9.09 -13.47 -14.20
C LYS A 312 -9.00 -12.88 -15.61
N TYR A 313 -9.96 -12.03 -15.97
CA TYR A 313 -9.92 -11.34 -17.25
C TYR A 313 -8.73 -10.38 -17.31
N LEU A 314 -8.63 -9.49 -16.32
CA LEU A 314 -7.58 -8.47 -16.27
C LEU A 314 -6.18 -9.10 -16.18
N THR A 315 -6.00 -10.07 -15.27
CA THR A 315 -4.69 -10.73 -15.11
C THR A 315 -4.29 -11.52 -16.36
N LYS A 316 -5.22 -12.19 -17.04
CA LYS A 316 -4.95 -12.86 -18.33
C LYS A 316 -4.60 -11.86 -19.42
N TYR A 317 -5.31 -10.73 -19.51
CA TYR A 317 -5.01 -9.67 -20.48
C TYR A 317 -3.59 -9.13 -20.27
N ILE A 318 -3.23 -8.76 -19.03
CA ILE A 318 -1.89 -8.28 -18.69
C ILE A 318 -0.84 -9.35 -19.03
N THR A 319 -1.05 -10.59 -18.56
CA THR A 319 -0.13 -11.71 -18.80
C THR A 319 0.18 -11.87 -20.27
N SER A 320 -0.83 -11.89 -21.14
CA SER A 320 -0.65 -12.04 -22.60
C SER A 320 0.19 -10.95 -23.25
N LYS A 321 0.33 -9.80 -22.58
CA LYS A 321 1.12 -8.66 -23.06
C LYS A 321 2.56 -8.66 -22.55
N VAL A 322 2.85 -9.36 -21.46
CA VAL A 322 4.15 -9.23 -20.77
C VAL A 322 4.86 -10.57 -20.55
N GLU A 323 4.23 -11.72 -20.82
CA GLU A 323 4.83 -13.05 -20.64
C GLU A 323 6.09 -13.30 -21.48
N PHE A 324 6.32 -12.49 -22.51
CA PHE A 324 7.56 -12.53 -23.29
C PHE A 324 8.77 -11.98 -22.49
N ILE A 325 8.53 -11.19 -21.44
CA ILE A 325 9.58 -10.62 -20.56
C ILE A 325 10.02 -11.68 -19.55
N SER A 326 9.07 -12.27 -18.81
CA SER A 326 9.31 -13.31 -17.81
C SER A 326 8.00 -13.97 -17.38
N SER A 327 8.10 -15.05 -16.59
CA SER A 327 6.94 -15.75 -16.04
C SER A 327 6.11 -14.82 -15.15
N VAL A 328 4.77 -14.89 -15.29
CA VAL A 328 3.82 -14.08 -14.53
C VAL A 328 3.21 -14.93 -13.42
N HIS A 329 3.28 -14.43 -12.19
CA HIS A 329 2.70 -15.04 -10.99
C HIS A 329 1.65 -14.14 -10.39
N VAL A 330 0.47 -14.69 -10.09
CA VAL A 330 -0.65 -13.92 -9.55
C VAL A 330 -0.87 -14.30 -8.08
N TYR A 331 -0.82 -13.29 -7.21
CA TYR A 331 -1.12 -13.39 -5.78
C TYR A 331 -2.21 -12.38 -5.44
N PRO A 332 -3.49 -12.73 -5.64
CA PRO A 332 -4.60 -11.80 -5.49
C PRO A 332 -4.78 -11.34 -4.05
N GLY A 333 -5.20 -10.09 -3.90
CA GLY A 333 -5.49 -9.50 -2.61
C GLY A 333 -4.33 -8.72 -2.01
N GLU A 334 -4.63 -8.12 -0.89
CA GLU A 334 -3.71 -7.34 -0.09
C GLU A 334 -3.98 -7.64 1.38
N ASP A 335 -3.28 -8.61 1.95
CA ASP A 335 -3.36 -8.85 3.38
C ASP A 335 -2.32 -8.01 4.11
N GLU A 336 -2.65 -6.71 4.27
CA GLU A 336 -1.76 -5.77 4.97
C GLU A 336 -1.53 -6.18 6.44
N LEU A 337 -2.51 -6.82 7.09
CA LEU A 337 -2.33 -7.31 8.46
C LEU A 337 -1.36 -8.48 8.53
N GLU A 338 -1.45 -9.41 7.58
CA GLU A 338 -0.48 -10.50 7.45
C GLU A 338 0.92 -9.96 7.13
N ALA A 339 1.01 -9.01 6.18
CA ALA A 339 2.27 -8.38 5.83
C ALA A 339 2.93 -7.68 7.02
N LEU A 340 2.16 -6.96 7.84
CA LEU A 340 2.63 -6.36 9.08
C LEU A 340 3.09 -7.44 10.08
N ALA A 341 2.26 -8.46 10.33
CA ALA A 341 2.58 -9.52 11.28
C ALA A 341 3.85 -10.29 10.90
N LEU A 342 4.02 -10.62 9.60
CA LEU A 342 5.24 -11.27 9.12
C LEU A 342 6.48 -10.40 9.30
N ASN A 343 6.38 -9.09 9.11
CA ASN A 343 7.49 -8.18 9.39
C ASN A 343 7.84 -8.13 10.89
N ALA A 344 6.84 -8.11 11.80
CA ALA A 344 7.08 -8.20 13.24
C ALA A 344 7.67 -9.57 13.64
N LEU A 345 7.24 -10.65 12.99
CA LEU A 345 7.77 -11.99 13.21
C LEU A 345 9.26 -12.09 12.85
N ARG A 346 9.67 -11.47 11.75
CA ARG A 346 11.09 -11.41 11.33
C ARG A 346 11.96 -10.74 12.38
N VAL A 347 11.47 -9.69 13.04
CA VAL A 347 12.15 -9.08 14.19
C VAL A 347 12.16 -10.02 15.39
N ALA A 348 11.03 -10.65 15.70
CA ALA A 348 10.89 -11.54 16.84
C ALA A 348 11.78 -12.79 16.75
N THR A 349 12.05 -13.25 15.53
CA THR A 349 12.93 -14.41 15.26
C THR A 349 14.40 -14.04 15.06
N GLY A 350 14.73 -12.74 15.10
CA GLY A 350 16.10 -12.26 14.85
C GLY A 350 16.54 -12.36 13.39
N GLU A 351 15.61 -12.54 12.46
CA GLU A 351 15.93 -12.52 11.01
C GLU A 351 16.33 -11.11 10.54
N VAL A 352 15.75 -10.09 11.13
CA VAL A 352 16.09 -8.69 10.88
C VAL A 352 16.16 -7.91 12.19
N GLU A 353 17.13 -6.99 12.25
CA GLU A 353 17.17 -6.00 13.32
C GLU A 353 16.25 -4.81 12.99
N PRO A 354 15.43 -4.34 13.94
CA PRO A 354 14.61 -3.18 13.71
C PRO A 354 15.46 -1.93 13.57
N LEU A 355 15.08 -1.09 12.63
CA LEU A 355 15.71 0.22 12.40
C LEU A 355 15.18 1.25 13.40
N GLU A 356 15.99 2.25 13.68
CA GLU A 356 15.54 3.43 14.40
C GLU A 356 15.00 4.48 13.43
N TYR A 357 13.87 5.07 13.81
CA TYR A 357 13.36 6.22 13.10
C TYR A 357 14.31 7.40 13.34
N PRO A 358 14.85 8.05 12.29
CA PRO A 358 15.87 9.09 12.44
C PRO A 358 15.40 10.28 13.30
N ASN A 359 16.33 10.84 14.09
CA ASN A 359 16.09 12.01 14.96
C ASN A 359 16.08 13.32 14.18
#